data_6a972378e4273bb5400d54c8eca17445
#
_entry.id   6a972378e4273bb5400d54c8eca17445
#
_cell.length_a   1.000
_cell.length_b   1.000
_cell.length_c   1.000
_cell.angle_alpha   90.00
_cell.angle_beta   90.00
_cell.angle_gamma   90.00
#
_symmetry.space_group_name_H-M   'P 1'
#
loop_
_entity.id
_entity.type
_entity.pdbx_description
1 polymer ?
#
loop_
_entity_poly.entity_id
_entity_poly.type
_entity_poly.pdbx_seq_one_letter_code
_entity_poly.pdbx_strand_id
1 'polypeptide(L)'
;KDVGAEAGAVRVRVVSETDPQITSMVESIREANGFADPDKNSASDDKLHEFAAEARMVKDGYEINEMRKAVDATKHGFDRLLSALPAALDKPRSERILEGAFNAVSRELGNAVGYDSIVASGPHAPILHWMRNTGVVKTGDMLLVDAGVEVDSLYTADITRTFPTNGKFTDFQKRLYQAVLDSQQAGFEAAKPGATYSDIHHACMRVIAERLHDWGLLPVSVEESLSPQGQHHRRWLACGVAHH
;
A
#
# COMPACT_ATOMS: atom_id res chain seq x y z
N LYS A 1 29.23 7.27 5.91
CA LYS A 1 30.42 8.11 6.20
C LYS A 1 30.20 9.44 5.55
N ASP A 2 29.85 10.42 6.32
CA ASP A 2 29.91 11.80 5.85
C ASP A 2 31.32 12.34 6.11
N VAL A 3 32.07 12.55 5.05
CA VAL A 3 33.35 13.25 5.09
C VAL A 3 33.07 14.74 4.99
N GLY A 4 32.23 15.23 5.88
CA GLY A 4 31.93 16.66 6.03
C GLY A 4 33.03 17.33 6.78
N ALA A 5 33.93 17.86 6.03
CA ALA A 5 35.19 18.45 6.43
C ALA A 5 35.10 19.65 7.36
N GLU A 6 35.36 19.43 8.61
CA GLU A 6 36.28 20.25 9.35
C GLU A 6 37.34 19.33 9.89
N ALA A 7 38.55 19.42 9.34
CA ALA A 7 39.75 18.79 9.87
C ALA A 7 39.60 17.36 10.39
N GLY A 8 39.24 16.40 9.54
CA GLY A 8 39.34 14.98 9.84
C GLY A 8 38.25 14.37 10.74
N ALA A 9 37.22 15.09 11.09
CA ALA A 9 36.11 14.56 11.90
C ALA A 9 35.12 13.78 11.05
N VAL A 10 34.89 12.52 11.36
CA VAL A 10 33.84 11.68 10.76
C VAL A 10 32.57 11.80 11.62
N ARG A 11 31.53 12.38 11.05
CA ARG A 11 30.20 12.37 11.70
C ARG A 11 29.44 11.11 11.30
N VAL A 12 29.00 10.35 12.31
CA VAL A 12 28.13 9.21 12.11
C VAL A 12 26.68 9.71 12.09
N ARG A 13 25.89 9.25 11.11
CA ARG A 13 24.45 9.53 10.98
C ARG A 13 23.68 8.25 11.15
N VAL A 14 22.42 8.37 11.57
CA VAL A 14 21.48 7.27 11.67
C VAL A 14 20.11 7.73 11.18
N VAL A 15 19.35 6.81 10.58
CA VAL A 15 17.92 7.01 10.39
C VAL A 15 17.27 6.66 11.73
N SER A 16 16.99 7.69 12.52
CA SER A 16 16.41 7.54 13.86
C SER A 16 15.07 6.79 13.78
N GLU A 17 14.71 6.10 14.87
CA GLU A 17 13.47 5.34 15.02
C GLU A 17 13.35 4.05 14.19
N THR A 18 14.24 3.80 13.23
CA THR A 18 14.22 2.55 12.45
C THR A 18 14.66 1.36 13.28
N ASP A 19 15.73 1.55 14.07
CA ASP A 19 16.23 0.55 15.02
C ASP A 19 16.70 1.27 16.30
N PRO A 20 16.01 1.06 17.45
CA PRO A 20 16.37 1.70 18.71
C PRO A 20 17.76 1.33 19.22
N GLN A 21 18.24 0.10 18.96
CA GLN A 21 19.57 -0.33 19.43
C GLN A 21 20.67 0.36 18.62
N ILE A 22 20.51 0.43 17.30
CA ILE A 22 21.46 1.13 16.42
C ILE A 22 21.43 2.63 16.73
N THR A 23 20.27 3.22 16.93
CA THR A 23 20.14 4.63 17.30
C THR A 23 20.89 4.92 18.60
N SER A 24 20.66 4.12 19.65
CA SER A 24 21.35 4.26 20.93
C SER A 24 22.87 4.07 20.83
N MET A 25 23.33 3.13 20.01
CA MET A 25 24.75 2.90 19.76
C MET A 25 25.39 4.11 19.07
N VAL A 26 24.73 4.68 18.08
CA VAL A 26 25.22 5.88 17.38
C VAL A 26 25.28 7.07 18.30
N GLU A 27 24.27 7.29 19.16
CA GLU A 27 24.30 8.34 20.18
C GLU A 27 25.48 8.19 21.15
N SER A 28 25.73 6.98 21.65
CA SER A 28 26.88 6.69 22.52
C SER A 28 28.21 7.00 21.83
N ILE A 29 28.34 6.68 20.53
CA ILE A 29 29.54 7.01 19.75
C ILE A 29 29.70 8.53 19.60
N ARG A 30 28.63 9.25 19.38
CA ARG A 30 28.62 10.72 19.28
C ARG A 30 29.06 11.37 20.56
N GLU A 31 28.50 10.95 21.69
CA GLU A 31 28.88 11.43 23.05
C GLU A 31 30.35 11.19 23.32
N ALA A 32 30.85 9.96 23.10
CA ALA A 32 32.25 9.59 23.32
C ALA A 32 33.25 10.40 22.46
N ASN A 33 32.79 10.98 21.33
CA ASN A 33 33.63 11.74 20.40
C ASN A 33 33.35 13.25 20.43
N GLY A 34 32.58 13.73 21.42
CA GLY A 34 32.32 15.17 21.60
C GLY A 34 31.25 15.77 20.63
N PHE A 35 30.43 14.94 20.02
CA PHE A 35 29.33 15.34 19.12
C PHE A 35 27.97 15.25 19.84
N ALA A 36 27.89 15.77 21.05
CA ALA A 36 26.71 15.69 21.91
C ALA A 36 25.67 16.81 21.71
N ASP A 37 25.67 17.48 20.55
CA ASP A 37 24.68 18.53 20.21
C ASP A 37 23.44 17.89 19.58
N PRO A 38 22.30 17.72 20.30
CA PRO A 38 21.14 16.99 19.81
C PRO A 38 20.51 17.65 18.57
N ASP A 39 20.46 18.98 18.51
CA ASP A 39 19.82 19.69 17.41
C ASP A 39 20.61 19.53 16.10
N LYS A 40 21.93 19.60 16.18
CA LYS A 40 22.80 19.36 15.01
C LYS A 40 22.80 17.91 14.58
N ASN A 41 22.69 16.96 15.51
CA ASN A 41 22.60 15.55 15.21
C ASN A 41 21.27 15.24 14.52
N SER A 42 20.15 15.71 15.05
CA SER A 42 18.82 15.56 14.43
C SER A 42 18.80 16.13 13.01
N ALA A 43 19.23 17.37 12.80
CA ALA A 43 19.29 17.96 11.47
C ALA A 43 20.20 17.24 10.48
N SER A 44 21.22 16.52 10.99
CA SER A 44 22.12 15.68 10.18
C SER A 44 21.47 14.35 9.82
N ASP A 45 20.72 13.76 10.75
CA ASP A 45 19.98 12.51 10.57
C ASP A 45 18.80 12.70 9.62
N ASP A 46 18.09 13.83 9.72
CA ASP A 46 17.02 14.21 8.78
C ASP A 46 17.51 14.24 7.34
N LYS A 47 18.71 14.79 7.10
CA LYS A 47 19.34 14.77 5.76
C LYS A 47 19.69 13.37 5.27
N LEU A 48 20.05 12.45 6.16
CA LEU A 48 20.28 11.06 5.78
C LEU A 48 18.95 10.38 5.44
N HIS A 49 17.90 10.66 6.21
CA HIS A 49 16.56 10.15 5.95
C HIS A 49 16.05 10.65 4.59
N GLU A 50 16.12 11.95 4.33
CA GLU A 50 15.75 12.57 3.05
C GLU A 50 16.54 11.95 1.89
N PHE A 51 17.87 11.86 2.00
CA PHE A 51 18.71 11.24 0.98
C PHE A 51 18.31 9.77 0.72
N ALA A 52 18.04 9.00 1.77
CA ALA A 52 17.65 7.60 1.64
C ALA A 52 16.23 7.46 1.00
N ALA A 53 15.32 8.38 1.28
CA ALA A 53 14.01 8.42 0.65
C ALA A 53 14.12 8.78 -0.85
N GLU A 54 14.84 9.84 -1.18
CA GLU A 54 15.06 10.28 -2.57
C GLU A 54 15.77 9.21 -3.41
N ALA A 55 16.79 8.55 -2.85
CA ALA A 55 17.51 7.49 -3.55
C ALA A 55 16.63 6.28 -3.93
N ARG A 56 15.51 6.08 -3.21
CA ARG A 56 14.54 5.00 -3.51
C ARG A 56 13.47 5.41 -4.52
N MET A 57 13.32 6.68 -4.83
CA MET A 57 12.26 7.17 -5.73
C MET A 57 12.47 6.70 -7.16
N VAL A 58 13.70 6.77 -7.66
CA VAL A 58 14.03 6.39 -9.05
C VAL A 58 14.71 5.03 -9.04
N LYS A 59 14.00 4.03 -9.58
CA LYS A 59 14.48 2.64 -9.65
C LYS A 59 15.43 2.45 -10.81
N ASP A 60 16.53 1.76 -10.57
CA ASP A 60 17.44 1.33 -11.62
C ASP A 60 16.95 0.06 -12.33
N GLY A 61 17.75 -0.43 -13.32
CA GLY A 61 17.37 -1.61 -14.09
C GLY A 61 17.34 -2.91 -13.28
N TYR A 62 18.17 -3.02 -12.24
CA TYR A 62 18.15 -4.16 -11.32
C TYR A 62 16.88 -4.15 -10.46
N GLU A 63 16.57 -3.01 -9.83
CA GLU A 63 15.39 -2.82 -9.00
C GLU A 63 14.09 -3.09 -9.76
N ILE A 64 13.98 -2.56 -10.99
CA ILE A 64 12.83 -2.83 -11.87
C ILE A 64 12.68 -4.32 -12.14
N ASN A 65 13.77 -5.03 -12.37
CA ASN A 65 13.73 -6.48 -12.63
C ASN A 65 13.29 -7.26 -11.38
N GLU A 66 13.77 -6.88 -10.19
CA GLU A 66 13.37 -7.52 -8.92
C GLU A 66 11.89 -7.24 -8.60
N MET A 67 11.40 -6.03 -8.83
CA MET A 67 9.98 -5.70 -8.69
C MET A 67 9.11 -6.52 -9.65
N ARG A 68 9.56 -6.75 -10.91
CA ARG A 68 8.84 -7.63 -11.84
C ARG A 68 8.75 -9.07 -11.34
N LYS A 69 9.83 -9.61 -10.77
CA LYS A 69 9.82 -10.95 -10.16
C LYS A 69 8.79 -11.02 -9.01
N ALA A 70 8.76 -9.99 -8.16
CA ALA A 70 7.78 -9.91 -7.06
C ALA A 70 6.33 -9.87 -7.59
N VAL A 71 6.07 -9.09 -8.66
CA VAL A 71 4.76 -9.02 -9.32
C VAL A 71 4.38 -10.37 -9.94
N ASP A 72 5.30 -11.05 -10.63
CA ASP A 72 5.04 -12.34 -11.24
C ASP A 72 4.75 -13.41 -10.18
N ALA A 73 5.53 -13.46 -9.09
CA ALA A 73 5.28 -14.38 -7.98
C ALA A 73 3.92 -14.09 -7.32
N THR A 74 3.57 -12.82 -7.13
CA THR A 74 2.28 -12.40 -6.58
C THR A 74 1.13 -12.83 -7.48
N LYS A 75 1.26 -12.70 -8.80
CA LYS A 75 0.26 -13.20 -9.76
C LYS A 75 0.01 -14.69 -9.57
N HIS A 76 1.05 -15.50 -9.43
CA HIS A 76 0.89 -16.94 -9.15
C HIS A 76 0.18 -17.20 -7.81
N GLY A 77 0.42 -16.35 -6.80
CA GLY A 77 -0.31 -16.39 -5.53
C GLY A 77 -1.80 -16.15 -5.72
N PHE A 78 -2.19 -15.14 -6.49
CA PHE A 78 -3.59 -14.88 -6.85
C PHE A 78 -4.20 -16.04 -7.65
N ASP A 79 -3.50 -16.59 -8.62
CA ASP A 79 -3.98 -17.74 -9.42
C ASP A 79 -4.25 -18.95 -8.50
N ARG A 80 -3.40 -19.23 -7.51
CA ARG A 80 -3.59 -20.29 -6.53
C ARG A 80 -4.79 -20.02 -5.61
N LEU A 81 -4.92 -18.79 -5.13
CA LEU A 81 -6.05 -18.37 -4.30
C LEU A 81 -7.37 -18.51 -5.06
N LEU A 82 -7.45 -18.05 -6.30
CA LEU A 82 -8.63 -18.19 -7.15
C LEU A 82 -8.97 -19.66 -7.42
N SER A 83 -7.96 -20.51 -7.61
CA SER A 83 -8.17 -21.97 -7.76
C SER A 83 -8.72 -22.63 -6.50
N ALA A 84 -8.39 -22.10 -5.31
CA ALA A 84 -8.89 -22.60 -4.02
C ALA A 84 -10.30 -22.07 -3.69
N LEU A 85 -10.73 -20.95 -4.30
CA LEU A 85 -11.98 -20.28 -3.96
C LEU A 85 -13.22 -21.18 -4.01
N PRO A 86 -13.49 -21.99 -5.07
CA PRO A 86 -14.68 -22.83 -5.11
C PRO A 86 -14.77 -23.82 -3.94
N ALA A 87 -13.62 -24.34 -3.50
CA ALA A 87 -13.55 -25.27 -2.38
C ALA A 87 -13.61 -24.58 -1.02
N ALA A 88 -13.35 -23.28 -0.95
CA ALA A 88 -13.39 -22.48 0.27
C ALA A 88 -14.76 -21.86 0.56
N LEU A 89 -15.62 -21.68 -0.47
CA LEU A 89 -16.94 -21.06 -0.31
C LEU A 89 -17.75 -21.71 0.83
N ASP A 90 -18.42 -20.85 1.60
CA ASP A 90 -19.32 -21.18 2.70
C ASP A 90 -18.69 -22.01 3.86
N LYS A 91 -17.36 -22.20 3.84
CA LYS A 91 -16.66 -22.88 4.94
C LYS A 91 -16.32 -21.91 6.07
N PRO A 92 -16.31 -22.39 7.32
CA PRO A 92 -15.78 -21.62 8.43
C PRO A 92 -14.34 -21.15 8.14
N ARG A 93 -14.06 -19.86 8.43
CA ARG A 93 -12.74 -19.26 8.25
C ARG A 93 -12.19 -19.36 6.81
N SER A 94 -13.07 -19.30 5.83
CA SER A 94 -12.68 -19.43 4.42
C SER A 94 -11.77 -18.29 3.93
N GLU A 95 -11.82 -17.10 4.55
CA GLU A 95 -10.82 -16.06 4.31
C GLU A 95 -9.40 -16.58 4.60
N ARG A 96 -9.18 -17.31 5.71
CA ARG A 96 -7.88 -17.92 6.04
C ARG A 96 -7.49 -19.09 5.14
N ILE A 97 -8.44 -19.81 4.61
CA ILE A 97 -8.16 -20.87 3.63
C ILE A 97 -7.55 -20.24 2.38
N LEU A 98 -8.11 -19.12 1.93
CA LEU A 98 -7.63 -18.40 0.76
C LEU A 98 -6.28 -17.69 1.02
N GLU A 99 -6.13 -17.05 2.19
CA GLU A 99 -4.85 -16.53 2.65
C GLU A 99 -3.76 -17.60 2.64
N GLY A 100 -4.04 -18.77 3.22
CA GLY A 100 -3.09 -19.89 3.26
C GLY A 100 -2.70 -20.37 1.86
N ALA A 101 -3.64 -20.37 0.90
CA ALA A 101 -3.36 -20.73 -0.48
C ALA A 101 -2.40 -19.72 -1.15
N PHE A 102 -2.55 -18.43 -0.90
CA PHE A 102 -1.62 -17.40 -1.35
C PHE A 102 -0.26 -17.53 -0.66
N ASN A 103 -0.25 -17.66 0.66
CA ASN A 103 0.97 -17.73 1.47
C ASN A 103 1.85 -18.95 1.12
N ALA A 104 1.26 -20.07 0.70
CA ALA A 104 2.02 -21.22 0.20
C ALA A 104 2.88 -20.84 -1.00
N VAL A 105 2.31 -20.09 -1.96
CA VAL A 105 3.04 -19.63 -3.15
C VAL A 105 4.11 -18.61 -2.80
N SER A 106 3.86 -17.73 -1.86
CA SER A 106 4.87 -16.75 -1.42
C SER A 106 6.13 -17.43 -0.84
N ARG A 107 5.97 -18.61 -0.21
CA ARG A 107 7.10 -19.42 0.25
C ARG A 107 7.71 -20.33 -0.82
N GLU A 108 6.97 -20.68 -1.87
CA GLU A 108 7.49 -21.45 -3.00
C GLU A 108 8.33 -20.60 -3.96
N LEU A 109 7.90 -19.34 -4.20
CA LEU A 109 8.45 -18.47 -5.26
C LEU A 109 9.17 -17.23 -4.73
N GLY A 110 9.16 -16.99 -3.41
CA GLY A 110 9.79 -15.86 -2.77
C GLY A 110 10.30 -16.15 -1.37
N ASN A 111 10.74 -15.11 -0.70
CA ASN A 111 11.20 -15.17 0.69
C ASN A 111 10.02 -15.33 1.65
N ALA A 112 8.97 -14.51 1.48
CA ALA A 112 7.78 -14.49 2.33
C ALA A 112 6.64 -13.70 1.69
N VAL A 113 5.55 -13.50 2.44
CA VAL A 113 4.62 -12.40 2.16
C VAL A 113 5.30 -11.08 2.49
N GLY A 114 5.07 -10.05 1.69
CA GLY A 114 5.65 -8.73 1.91
C GLY A 114 5.03 -7.97 3.09
N TYR A 115 3.78 -8.30 3.40
CA TYR A 115 2.98 -7.78 4.51
C TYR A 115 1.86 -8.77 4.83
N ASP A 116 1.20 -8.60 5.97
CA ASP A 116 0.06 -9.43 6.35
C ASP A 116 -1.05 -9.31 5.31
N SER A 117 -1.32 -10.40 4.61
CA SER A 117 -2.31 -10.43 3.53
C SER A 117 -3.72 -10.14 4.03
N ILE A 118 -4.47 -9.37 3.29
CA ILE A 118 -5.87 -9.06 3.54
C ILE A 118 -6.72 -9.92 2.59
N VAL A 119 -7.61 -10.71 3.17
CA VAL A 119 -8.63 -11.46 2.44
C VAL A 119 -9.96 -11.15 3.09
N ALA A 120 -10.71 -10.21 2.52
CA ALA A 120 -11.88 -9.60 3.14
C ALA A 120 -13.13 -9.83 2.29
N SER A 121 -14.11 -10.59 2.82
CA SER A 121 -15.35 -10.90 2.13
C SER A 121 -16.54 -10.16 2.73
N GLY A 122 -17.46 -9.70 1.86
CA GLY A 122 -18.72 -9.09 2.26
C GLY A 122 -18.52 -7.92 3.22
N PRO A 123 -19.03 -7.99 4.46
CA PRO A 123 -18.93 -6.88 5.42
C PRO A 123 -17.51 -6.57 5.90
N HIS A 124 -16.54 -7.43 5.66
CA HIS A 124 -15.13 -7.18 5.99
C HIS A 124 -14.41 -6.36 4.92
N ALA A 125 -14.85 -6.40 3.67
CA ALA A 125 -14.21 -5.71 2.56
C ALA A 125 -14.02 -4.19 2.77
N PRO A 126 -14.96 -3.44 3.40
CA PRO A 126 -14.75 -2.03 3.68
C PRO A 126 -13.91 -1.74 4.93
N ILE A 127 -13.39 -2.76 5.63
CA ILE A 127 -12.51 -2.59 6.78
C ILE A 127 -11.07 -2.53 6.29
N LEU A 128 -10.49 -1.34 6.29
CA LEU A 128 -9.10 -1.15 5.94
C LEU A 128 -8.20 -2.00 6.84
N HIS A 129 -7.22 -2.71 6.26
CA HIS A 129 -6.30 -3.62 6.95
C HIS A 129 -7.00 -4.74 7.75
N TRP A 130 -7.99 -5.41 7.12
CA TRP A 130 -8.61 -6.61 7.67
C TRP A 130 -7.65 -7.81 7.62
N MET A 131 -6.65 -7.83 8.46
CA MET A 131 -5.63 -8.89 8.53
C MET A 131 -6.04 -10.11 9.37
N ARG A 132 -7.20 -10.06 10.05
CA ARG A 132 -7.68 -11.18 10.87
C ARG A 132 -8.12 -12.38 10.05
N ASN A 133 -8.65 -12.14 8.86
CA ASN A 133 -9.08 -13.13 7.88
C ASN A 133 -9.93 -14.26 8.52
N THR A 134 -10.89 -13.92 9.38
CA THR A 134 -11.69 -14.90 10.16
C THR A 134 -13.07 -15.16 9.62
N GLY A 135 -13.45 -14.48 8.55
CA GLY A 135 -14.79 -14.53 7.97
C GLY A 135 -15.05 -15.75 7.12
N VAL A 136 -16.33 -15.85 6.76
CA VAL A 136 -16.84 -16.84 5.80
C VAL A 136 -17.04 -16.13 4.47
N VAL A 137 -16.40 -16.64 3.43
CA VAL A 137 -16.57 -16.16 2.06
C VAL A 137 -17.83 -16.81 1.49
N LYS A 138 -18.87 -16.00 1.24
CA LYS A 138 -20.16 -16.49 0.74
C LYS A 138 -20.28 -16.30 -0.77
N THR A 139 -21.04 -17.17 -1.40
CA THR A 139 -21.34 -17.06 -2.83
C THR A 139 -22.08 -15.76 -3.14
N GLY A 140 -21.55 -14.95 -4.06
CA GLY A 140 -22.14 -13.67 -4.48
C GLY A 140 -21.64 -12.45 -3.70
N ASP A 141 -20.89 -12.63 -2.62
CA ASP A 141 -20.18 -11.53 -1.95
C ASP A 141 -19.09 -10.95 -2.85
N MET A 142 -18.72 -9.71 -2.61
CA MET A 142 -17.45 -9.17 -3.11
C MET A 142 -16.32 -9.65 -2.20
N LEU A 143 -15.25 -10.12 -2.80
CA LEU A 143 -14.02 -10.52 -2.11
C LEU A 143 -12.91 -9.55 -2.52
N LEU A 144 -12.38 -8.83 -1.55
CA LEU A 144 -11.19 -8.00 -1.67
C LEU A 144 -10.00 -8.83 -1.20
N VAL A 145 -8.97 -8.89 -2.02
CA VAL A 145 -7.68 -9.50 -1.68
C VAL A 145 -6.59 -8.46 -1.90
N ASP A 146 -5.81 -8.21 -0.88
CA ASP A 146 -4.66 -7.32 -0.90
C ASP A 146 -3.45 -8.10 -0.37
N ALA A 147 -2.52 -8.42 -1.26
CA ALA A 147 -1.42 -9.31 -0.96
C ALA A 147 -0.25 -9.09 -1.91
N GLY A 148 0.95 -9.34 -1.41
CA GLY A 148 2.19 -9.23 -2.17
C GLY A 148 3.24 -10.23 -1.72
N VAL A 149 4.05 -10.71 -2.67
CA VAL A 149 5.20 -11.58 -2.41
C VAL A 149 6.44 -10.73 -2.29
N GLU A 150 7.22 -10.97 -1.24
CA GLU A 150 8.59 -10.49 -1.10
C GLU A 150 9.55 -11.53 -1.71
N VAL A 151 10.36 -11.12 -2.66
CA VAL A 151 11.39 -11.97 -3.25
C VAL A 151 12.69 -11.94 -2.44
N ASP A 152 13.66 -12.83 -2.73
CA ASP A 152 14.90 -12.99 -1.95
C ASP A 152 15.74 -11.71 -1.84
N SER A 153 15.60 -10.81 -2.80
CA SER A 153 16.22 -9.47 -2.78
C SER A 153 15.49 -8.44 -1.92
N LEU A 154 14.43 -8.84 -1.22
CA LEU A 154 13.56 -8.02 -0.37
C LEU A 154 12.68 -7.00 -1.12
N TYR A 155 12.63 -7.07 -2.45
CA TYR A 155 11.64 -6.33 -3.22
C TYR A 155 10.27 -7.00 -3.11
N THR A 156 9.24 -6.19 -2.97
CA THR A 156 7.88 -6.62 -2.69
C THR A 156 6.91 -6.06 -3.72
N ALA A 157 5.94 -6.87 -4.15
CA ALA A 157 4.74 -6.38 -4.81
C ALA A 157 3.66 -6.06 -3.78
N ASP A 158 2.75 -5.15 -4.16
CA ASP A 158 1.60 -4.72 -3.38
C ASP A 158 0.41 -4.61 -4.34
N ILE A 159 -0.47 -5.62 -4.32
CA ILE A 159 -1.53 -5.76 -5.31
C ILE A 159 -2.86 -6.03 -4.63
N THR A 160 -3.81 -5.11 -4.82
CA THR A 160 -5.20 -5.32 -4.44
C THR A 160 -6.05 -5.71 -5.64
N ARG A 161 -6.94 -6.69 -5.47
CA ARG A 161 -7.98 -7.05 -6.44
C ARG A 161 -9.28 -7.36 -5.72
N THR A 162 -10.37 -6.82 -6.26
CA THR A 162 -11.73 -7.05 -5.75
C THR A 162 -12.59 -7.67 -6.84
N PHE A 163 -13.29 -8.75 -6.52
CA PHE A 163 -14.11 -9.49 -7.48
C PHE A 163 -15.27 -10.21 -6.81
N PRO A 164 -16.36 -10.51 -7.53
CA PRO A 164 -17.47 -11.30 -7.00
C PRO A 164 -17.09 -12.78 -6.92
N THR A 165 -17.38 -13.41 -5.80
CA THR A 165 -17.01 -14.81 -5.48
C THR A 165 -17.66 -15.84 -6.40
N ASN A 166 -18.76 -15.49 -7.07
CA ASN A 166 -19.45 -16.29 -8.08
C ASN A 166 -19.02 -16.00 -9.53
N GLY A 167 -18.00 -15.14 -9.72
CA GLY A 167 -17.48 -14.76 -11.03
C GLY A 167 -18.38 -13.82 -11.83
N LYS A 168 -19.48 -13.32 -11.26
CA LYS A 168 -20.44 -12.47 -11.98
C LYS A 168 -20.88 -11.28 -11.12
N PHE A 169 -20.57 -10.06 -11.60
CA PHE A 169 -21.05 -8.83 -10.99
C PHE A 169 -22.57 -8.68 -11.15
N THR A 170 -23.26 -8.25 -10.10
CA THR A 170 -24.56 -7.62 -10.22
C THR A 170 -24.41 -6.24 -10.84
N ASP A 171 -25.50 -5.66 -11.37
CA ASP A 171 -25.46 -4.31 -11.97
C ASP A 171 -24.99 -3.25 -10.94
N PHE A 172 -25.40 -3.39 -9.69
CA PHE A 172 -24.99 -2.51 -8.61
C PHE A 172 -23.47 -2.65 -8.31
N GLN A 173 -22.99 -3.87 -8.15
CA GLN A 173 -21.55 -4.14 -7.93
C GLN A 173 -20.70 -3.62 -9.09
N LYS A 174 -21.14 -3.87 -10.34
CA LYS A 174 -20.46 -3.40 -11.54
C LYS A 174 -20.37 -1.88 -11.60
N ARG A 175 -21.46 -1.18 -11.24
CA ARG A 175 -21.49 0.28 -11.20
C ARG A 175 -20.48 0.87 -10.22
N LEU A 176 -20.39 0.31 -9.01
CA LEU A 176 -19.43 0.75 -8.00
C LEU A 176 -17.99 0.40 -8.41
N TYR A 177 -17.79 -0.84 -8.86
CA TYR A 177 -16.48 -1.29 -9.31
C TYR A 177 -15.92 -0.42 -10.45
N GLN A 178 -16.77 -0.07 -11.43
CA GLN A 178 -16.37 0.78 -12.55
C GLN A 178 -15.94 2.17 -12.08
N ALA A 179 -16.61 2.75 -11.09
CA ALA A 179 -16.22 4.06 -10.53
C ALA A 179 -14.82 4.02 -9.89
N VAL A 180 -14.50 2.93 -9.18
CA VAL A 180 -13.17 2.75 -8.59
C VAL A 180 -12.12 2.50 -9.67
N LEU A 181 -12.44 1.71 -10.69
CA LEU A 181 -11.55 1.45 -11.83
C LEU A 181 -11.26 2.74 -12.62
N ASP A 182 -12.28 3.56 -12.88
CA ASP A 182 -12.13 4.86 -13.54
C ASP A 182 -11.23 5.80 -12.69
N SER A 183 -11.41 5.76 -11.37
CA SER A 183 -10.58 6.52 -10.42
C SER A 183 -9.13 6.07 -10.46
N GLN A 184 -8.87 4.77 -10.44
CA GLN A 184 -7.52 4.19 -10.57
C GLN A 184 -6.88 4.62 -11.89
N GLN A 185 -7.61 4.54 -13.01
CA GLN A 185 -7.12 4.94 -14.32
C GLN A 185 -6.73 6.42 -14.35
N ALA A 186 -7.53 7.30 -13.76
CA ALA A 186 -7.19 8.72 -13.62
C ALA A 186 -5.90 8.93 -12.79
N GLY A 187 -5.71 8.13 -11.74
CA GLY A 187 -4.47 8.12 -10.96
C GLY A 187 -3.25 7.73 -11.79
N PHE A 188 -3.35 6.66 -12.59
CA PHE A 188 -2.27 6.26 -13.51
C PHE A 188 -1.95 7.33 -14.54
N GLU A 189 -2.96 7.99 -15.09
CA GLU A 189 -2.77 9.08 -16.06
C GLU A 189 -2.12 10.32 -15.44
N ALA A 190 -2.34 10.57 -14.16
CA ALA A 190 -1.70 11.64 -13.38
C ALA A 190 -0.26 11.28 -12.96
N ALA A 191 0.10 10.00 -12.84
CA ALA A 191 1.39 9.52 -12.41
C ALA A 191 2.46 9.69 -13.51
N LYS A 192 2.91 10.93 -13.69
CA LYS A 192 3.93 11.30 -14.69
C LYS A 192 5.20 11.80 -14.00
N PRO A 193 6.36 11.75 -14.68
CA PRO A 193 7.57 12.36 -14.14
C PRO A 193 7.34 13.81 -13.72
N GLY A 194 7.68 14.12 -12.47
CA GLY A 194 7.46 15.43 -11.85
C GLY A 194 6.13 15.59 -11.10
N ALA A 195 5.19 14.63 -11.22
CA ALA A 195 3.97 14.63 -10.40
C ALA A 195 4.28 14.23 -8.96
N THR A 196 3.52 14.79 -8.03
CA THR A 196 3.55 14.38 -6.63
C THR A 196 2.50 13.29 -6.35
N TYR A 197 2.64 12.56 -5.25
CA TYR A 197 1.61 11.62 -4.80
C TYR A 197 0.26 12.32 -4.55
N SER A 198 0.29 13.58 -4.11
CA SER A 198 -0.90 14.41 -3.93
C SER A 198 -1.64 14.66 -5.24
N ASP A 199 -0.94 14.83 -6.36
CA ASP A 199 -1.57 15.03 -7.67
C ASP A 199 -2.33 13.77 -8.10
N ILE A 200 -1.75 12.59 -7.88
CA ILE A 200 -2.37 11.29 -8.13
C ILE A 200 -3.63 11.14 -7.27
N HIS A 201 -3.51 11.40 -5.96
CA HIS A 201 -4.64 11.34 -5.03
C HIS A 201 -5.78 12.27 -5.47
N HIS A 202 -5.49 13.52 -5.82
CA HIS A 202 -6.50 14.47 -6.25
C HIS A 202 -7.19 14.05 -7.55
N ALA A 203 -6.45 13.45 -8.50
CA ALA A 203 -7.04 12.90 -9.72
C ALA A 203 -8.04 11.78 -9.41
N CYS A 204 -7.68 10.85 -8.53
CA CYS A 204 -8.56 9.78 -8.08
C CYS A 204 -9.81 10.33 -7.37
N MET A 205 -9.62 11.27 -6.44
CA MET A 205 -10.73 11.83 -5.65
C MET A 205 -11.72 12.63 -6.50
N ARG A 206 -11.26 13.29 -7.56
CA ARG A 206 -12.13 13.98 -8.50
C ARG A 206 -13.13 13.03 -9.13
N VAL A 207 -12.66 11.90 -9.68
CA VAL A 207 -13.55 10.89 -10.28
C VAL A 207 -14.56 10.36 -9.26
N ILE A 208 -14.13 10.05 -8.05
CA ILE A 208 -15.03 9.59 -6.98
C ILE A 208 -16.09 10.66 -6.66
N ALA A 209 -15.69 11.92 -6.51
CA ALA A 209 -16.63 13.02 -6.23
C ALA A 209 -17.65 13.20 -7.37
N GLU A 210 -17.23 13.13 -8.63
CA GLU A 210 -18.11 13.19 -9.80
C GLU A 210 -19.13 12.04 -9.80
N ARG A 211 -18.69 10.80 -9.54
CA ARG A 211 -19.59 9.65 -9.45
C ARG A 211 -20.59 9.78 -8.30
N LEU A 212 -20.14 10.23 -7.13
CA LEU A 212 -21.02 10.47 -5.97
C LEU A 212 -22.05 11.58 -6.28
N HIS A 213 -21.64 12.64 -6.98
CA HIS A 213 -22.54 13.69 -7.43
C HIS A 213 -23.59 13.15 -8.40
N ASP A 214 -23.17 12.41 -9.44
CA ASP A 214 -24.07 11.81 -10.44
C ASP A 214 -25.07 10.82 -9.84
N TRP A 215 -24.72 10.20 -8.72
CA TRP A 215 -25.61 9.31 -7.98
C TRP A 215 -26.51 10.02 -6.97
N GLY A 216 -26.40 11.36 -6.86
CA GLY A 216 -27.17 12.15 -5.90
C GLY A 216 -26.73 11.95 -4.44
N LEU A 217 -25.49 11.52 -4.22
CA LEU A 217 -24.93 11.24 -2.90
C LEU A 217 -24.09 12.40 -2.33
N LEU A 218 -23.80 13.43 -3.14
CA LEU A 218 -23.20 14.68 -2.68
C LEU A 218 -24.26 15.77 -2.54
N PRO A 219 -24.33 16.46 -1.38
CA PRO A 219 -25.26 17.57 -1.17
C PRO A 219 -24.80 18.91 -1.77
N VAL A 220 -23.60 18.95 -2.34
CA VAL A 220 -22.91 20.14 -2.86
C VAL A 220 -22.30 19.83 -4.25
N SER A 221 -21.76 20.85 -4.92
CA SER A 221 -21.02 20.64 -6.18
C SER A 221 -19.73 19.82 -5.97
N VAL A 222 -19.19 19.27 -7.04
CA VAL A 222 -17.92 18.53 -7.04
C VAL A 222 -16.78 19.43 -6.53
N GLU A 223 -16.72 20.67 -7.04
CA GLU A 223 -15.69 21.65 -6.68
C GLU A 223 -15.75 22.01 -5.20
N GLU A 224 -16.95 22.25 -4.67
CA GLU A 224 -17.13 22.51 -3.24
C GLU A 224 -16.74 21.29 -2.41
N SER A 225 -17.13 20.09 -2.82
CA SER A 225 -16.77 18.86 -2.13
C SER A 225 -15.26 18.61 -2.11
N LEU A 226 -14.52 18.98 -3.15
CA LEU A 226 -13.07 18.81 -3.23
C LEU A 226 -12.30 19.93 -2.57
N SER A 227 -12.95 21.03 -2.18
CA SER A 227 -12.27 22.13 -1.50
C SER A 227 -11.76 21.71 -0.11
N PRO A 228 -10.71 22.36 0.43
CA PRO A 228 -10.19 22.05 1.77
C PRO A 228 -11.24 22.14 2.89
N GLN A 229 -12.23 23.01 2.73
CA GLN A 229 -13.29 23.23 3.71
C GLN A 229 -14.50 22.31 3.48
N GLY A 230 -14.72 21.84 2.24
CA GLY A 230 -15.86 21.03 1.86
C GLY A 230 -15.72 19.57 2.31
N GLN A 231 -14.87 18.84 1.68
CA GLN A 231 -14.52 17.43 1.96
C GLN A 231 -15.75 16.48 2.06
N HIS A 232 -16.88 16.81 1.41
CA HIS A 232 -18.14 16.06 1.55
C HIS A 232 -18.05 14.63 0.98
N HIS A 233 -17.20 14.39 -0.03
CA HIS A 233 -16.94 13.07 -0.59
C HIS A 233 -16.35 12.10 0.43
N ARG A 234 -15.59 12.59 1.43
CA ARG A 234 -14.96 11.77 2.47
C ARG A 234 -15.96 11.06 3.38
N ARG A 235 -17.22 11.50 3.41
CA ARG A 235 -18.28 10.78 4.11
C ARG A 235 -18.43 9.32 3.61
N TRP A 236 -18.09 9.08 2.35
CA TRP A 236 -18.21 7.79 1.68
C TRP A 236 -16.88 7.03 1.60
N LEU A 237 -15.81 7.64 2.09
CA LEU A 237 -14.45 7.12 2.09
C LEU A 237 -13.90 7.19 3.53
N ALA A 238 -14.26 6.21 4.35
CA ALA A 238 -13.95 6.23 5.79
C ALA A 238 -12.45 6.32 6.09
N CYS A 239 -11.59 5.76 5.22
CA CYS A 239 -10.13 5.82 5.35
C CYS A 239 -9.50 7.07 4.71
N GLY A 240 -10.28 7.90 4.00
CA GLY A 240 -9.81 9.14 3.38
C GLY A 240 -8.87 8.97 2.19
N VAL A 241 -8.66 7.75 1.71
CA VAL A 241 -7.90 7.40 0.51
C VAL A 241 -8.75 6.59 -0.44
N ALA A 242 -8.52 6.74 -1.75
CA ALA A 242 -9.07 5.82 -2.75
C ALA A 242 -8.22 4.55 -2.71
N HIS A 243 -8.74 3.54 -2.08
CA HIS A 243 -8.12 2.23 -2.02
C HIS A 243 -9.03 1.23 -2.75
N HIS A 244 -8.46 0.39 -3.56
CA HIS A 244 -9.17 -0.54 -4.44
C HIS A 244 -8.96 -2.00 -4.06
#